data_da30206f8971f5c8922ce92fbfb09ea9
#
_entry.id   da30206f8971f5c8922ce92fbfb09ea9
#
_cell.length_a   1.000
_cell.length_b   1.000
_cell.length_c   1.000
_cell.angle_alpha   90.00
_cell.angle_beta   90.00
_cell.angle_gamma   90.00
#
_symmetry.space_group_name_H-M   'P 1'
#
loop_
_entity.id
_entity.type
_entity.pdbx_description
1 polymer ?
#
loop_
_entity_poly.entity_id
_entity_poly.type
_entity_poly.pdbx_seq_one_letter_code
_entity_poly.pdbx_strand_id
1 'polypeptide(L)'
;MPVLESKLDTRSEVFQQNLSDMHERLNQLQELYDEAAQGGGEEAMARLKSREKMPIRERIGHALDRDAPFLEISPLAAWRSPFAIGSGFVVGIGTREGVECVILGHDPSVRAGPFKNF
;
A
#
# COMPACT_ATOMS: atom_id res chain seq x y z
N MET A 1 -7.89 -37.21 -11.97
CA MET A 1 -7.17 -36.50 -10.90
C MET A 1 -7.95 -36.71 -9.61
N PRO A 2 -7.31 -37.05 -8.50
CA PRO A 2 -8.01 -37.16 -7.22
C PRO A 2 -8.47 -35.75 -6.80
N VAL A 3 -9.72 -35.64 -6.41
CA VAL A 3 -10.29 -34.41 -5.84
C VAL A 3 -9.87 -34.36 -4.36
N LEU A 4 -9.29 -33.24 -3.96
CA LEU A 4 -8.97 -33.01 -2.55
C LEU A 4 -10.27 -32.66 -1.81
N GLU A 5 -10.69 -33.53 -0.91
CA GLU A 5 -11.82 -33.29 -0.02
C GLU A 5 -11.37 -32.54 1.25
N SER A 6 -11.99 -31.43 1.53
CA SER A 6 -11.73 -30.70 2.77
C SER A 6 -12.44 -31.38 3.94
N LYS A 7 -11.70 -31.66 5.03
CA LYS A 7 -12.25 -32.15 6.30
C LYS A 7 -12.50 -31.03 7.31
N LEU A 8 -12.55 -29.80 6.84
CA LEU A 8 -12.64 -28.60 7.66
C LEU A 8 -14.07 -28.45 8.19
N ASP A 9 -14.24 -28.41 9.51
CA ASP A 9 -15.52 -28.07 10.14
C ASP A 9 -15.53 -26.60 10.53
N THR A 10 -16.24 -25.80 9.73
CA THR A 10 -16.34 -24.35 9.94
C THR A 10 -17.12 -23.95 11.19
N ARG A 11 -17.82 -24.90 11.83
CA ARG A 11 -18.57 -24.67 13.08
C ARG A 11 -17.81 -25.07 14.32
N SER A 12 -16.66 -25.71 14.18
CA SER A 12 -15.82 -26.08 15.33
C SER A 12 -15.29 -24.85 16.06
N GLU A 13 -15.14 -24.94 17.37
CA GLU A 13 -14.56 -23.86 18.19
C GLU A 13 -13.15 -23.49 17.72
N VAL A 14 -12.35 -24.47 17.32
CA VAL A 14 -11.00 -24.26 16.81
C VAL A 14 -11.03 -23.44 15.51
N PHE A 15 -11.96 -23.74 14.61
CA PHE A 15 -12.10 -22.95 13.38
C PHE A 15 -12.51 -21.51 13.69
N GLN A 16 -13.49 -21.32 14.57
CA GLN A 16 -13.97 -19.98 14.94
C GLN A 16 -12.87 -19.16 15.63
N GLN A 17 -12.07 -19.77 16.49
CA GLN A 17 -10.95 -19.11 17.13
C GLN A 17 -9.89 -18.70 16.08
N ASN A 18 -9.49 -19.63 15.20
CA ASN A 18 -8.52 -19.33 14.13
C ASN A 18 -9.02 -18.23 13.19
N LEU A 19 -10.32 -18.21 12.90
CA LEU A 19 -10.94 -17.17 12.08
C LEU A 19 -10.83 -15.80 12.76
N SER A 20 -11.17 -15.75 14.07
CA SER A 20 -11.06 -14.52 14.86
C SER A 20 -9.62 -14.00 14.90
N ASP A 21 -8.67 -14.87 15.18
CA ASP A 21 -7.24 -14.52 15.24
C ASP A 21 -6.72 -14.02 13.87
N MET A 22 -7.18 -14.64 12.78
CA MET A 22 -6.83 -14.20 11.45
C MET A 22 -7.41 -12.82 11.13
N HIS A 23 -8.67 -12.58 11.48
CA HIS A 23 -9.30 -11.26 11.30
C HIS A 23 -8.56 -10.17 12.09
N GLU A 24 -8.15 -10.45 13.33
CA GLU A 24 -7.35 -9.50 14.10
C GLU A 24 -6.03 -9.14 13.40
N ARG A 25 -5.32 -10.15 12.89
CA ARG A 25 -4.07 -9.93 12.13
C ARG A 25 -4.28 -9.13 10.85
N LEU A 26 -5.39 -9.40 10.14
CA LEU A 26 -5.75 -8.65 8.93
C LEU A 26 -6.09 -7.20 9.25
N ASN A 27 -6.78 -6.94 10.36
CA ASN A 27 -7.06 -5.58 10.81
C ASN A 27 -5.77 -4.81 11.13
N GLN A 28 -4.84 -5.42 11.87
CA GLN A 28 -3.53 -4.83 12.14
C GLN A 28 -2.76 -4.51 10.85
N LEU A 29 -2.82 -5.40 9.87
CA LEU A 29 -2.20 -5.18 8.56
C LEU A 29 -2.87 -4.02 7.82
N GLN A 30 -4.19 -3.94 7.87
CA GLN A 30 -4.95 -2.85 7.24
C GLN A 30 -4.60 -1.49 7.84
N GLU A 31 -4.47 -1.40 9.16
CA GLU A 31 -4.02 -0.17 9.85
C GLU A 31 -2.65 0.31 9.33
N LEU A 32 -1.72 -0.62 9.12
CA LEU A 32 -0.41 -0.29 8.56
C LEU A 32 -0.48 0.18 7.09
N TYR A 33 -1.37 -0.40 6.29
CA TYR A 33 -1.62 0.09 4.94
C TYR A 33 -2.24 1.48 4.92
N ASP A 34 -3.17 1.74 5.83
CA ASP A 34 -3.80 3.04 5.97
C ASP A 34 -2.79 4.11 6.40
N GLU A 35 -1.87 3.77 7.32
CA GLU A 35 -0.74 4.62 7.69
C GLU A 35 0.18 4.91 6.50
N ALA A 36 0.57 3.87 5.76
CA ALA A 36 1.41 4.02 4.57
C ALA A 36 0.74 4.90 3.49
N ALA A 37 -0.59 4.81 3.35
CA ALA A 37 -1.36 5.60 2.40
C ALA A 37 -1.40 7.10 2.76
N GLN A 38 -1.27 7.45 4.04
CA GLN A 38 -1.22 8.84 4.51
C GLN A 38 0.09 9.56 4.14
N GLY A 39 1.11 8.82 3.68
CA GLY A 39 2.40 9.39 3.32
C GLY A 39 3.06 10.14 4.48
N GLY A 40 3.38 11.42 4.29
CA GLY A 40 3.96 12.28 5.32
C GLY A 40 2.97 12.82 6.35
N GLY A 41 1.71 12.34 6.33
CA GLY A 41 0.64 12.78 7.22
C GLY A 41 -0.08 14.04 6.77
N GLU A 42 -1.11 14.42 7.53
CA GLU A 42 -2.06 15.47 7.16
C GLU A 42 -1.40 16.83 6.91
N GLU A 43 -0.48 17.25 7.78
CA GLU A 43 0.22 18.52 7.65
C GLU A 43 1.09 18.59 6.39
N ALA A 44 1.82 17.49 6.09
CA ALA A 44 2.65 17.41 4.91
C ALA A 44 1.81 17.39 3.62
N MET A 45 0.67 16.72 3.63
CA MET A 45 -0.29 16.70 2.52
C MET A 45 -0.93 18.07 2.31
N ALA A 46 -1.31 18.80 3.40
CA ALA A 46 -1.82 20.16 3.30
C ALA A 46 -0.78 21.11 2.68
N ARG A 47 0.48 21.01 3.10
CA ARG A 47 1.59 21.79 2.53
C ARG A 47 1.85 21.45 1.05
N LEU A 48 1.68 20.19 0.66
CA LEU A 48 1.79 19.79 -0.73
C LEU A 48 0.70 20.44 -1.59
N LYS A 49 -0.54 20.38 -1.12
CA LYS A 49 -1.71 21.00 -1.77
C LYS A 49 -1.59 22.52 -1.86
N SER A 50 -1.10 23.19 -0.80
CA SER A 50 -0.89 24.65 -0.83
C SER A 50 0.13 25.12 -1.86
N ARG A 51 1.00 24.20 -2.33
CA ARG A 51 1.96 24.44 -3.42
C ARG A 51 1.43 23.96 -4.78
N GLU A 52 0.14 23.71 -4.90
CA GLU A 52 -0.52 23.18 -6.11
C GLU A 52 0.11 21.87 -6.63
N LYS A 53 0.65 21.07 -5.72
CA LYS A 53 1.25 19.77 -6.05
C LYS A 53 0.30 18.65 -5.71
N MET A 54 0.16 17.73 -6.65
CA MET A 54 -0.67 16.54 -6.51
C MET A 54 0.07 15.46 -5.70
N PRO A 55 -0.59 14.80 -4.74
CA PRO A 55 -0.06 13.62 -4.06
C PRO A 55 0.33 12.52 -5.05
N ILE A 56 1.37 11.74 -4.72
CA ILE A 56 1.93 10.77 -5.67
C ILE A 56 0.94 9.69 -6.09
N ARG A 57 0.15 9.14 -5.15
CA ARG A 57 -0.85 8.10 -5.47
C ARG A 57 -1.97 8.63 -6.37
N GLU A 58 -2.40 9.86 -6.16
CA GLU A 58 -3.36 10.54 -7.02
C GLU A 58 -2.79 10.75 -8.43
N ARG A 59 -1.53 11.18 -8.53
CA ARG A 59 -0.82 11.33 -9.80
C ARG A 59 -0.69 10.01 -10.55
N ILE A 60 -0.37 8.92 -9.84
CA ILE A 60 -0.32 7.57 -10.43
C ILE A 60 -1.70 7.18 -10.94
N GLY A 61 -2.76 7.39 -10.16
CA GLY A 61 -4.13 7.12 -10.59
C GLY A 61 -4.53 7.85 -11.88
N HIS A 62 -4.08 9.11 -12.05
CA HIS A 62 -4.29 9.84 -13.31
C HIS A 62 -3.43 9.36 -14.48
N ALA A 63 -2.31 8.70 -14.21
CA ALA A 63 -1.43 8.17 -15.23
C ALA A 63 -1.88 6.81 -15.77
N LEU A 64 -2.62 6.06 -14.98
CA LEU A 64 -3.14 4.74 -15.34
C LEU A 64 -4.39 4.83 -16.21
N ASP A 65 -4.68 3.74 -16.91
CA ASP A 65 -5.93 3.58 -17.61
C ASP A 65 -7.10 3.60 -16.63
N ARG A 66 -8.25 4.13 -17.08
CA ARG A 66 -9.45 4.17 -16.27
C ARG A 66 -9.82 2.74 -15.82
N ASP A 67 -10.14 2.58 -14.55
CA ASP A 67 -10.55 1.31 -13.94
C ASP A 67 -9.48 0.20 -13.99
N ALA A 68 -8.23 0.53 -14.39
CA ALA A 68 -7.13 -0.41 -14.34
C ALA A 68 -6.65 -0.61 -12.88
N PRO A 69 -6.39 -1.85 -12.47
CA PRO A 69 -5.84 -2.11 -11.15
C PRO A 69 -4.40 -1.61 -11.04
N PHE A 70 -4.03 -1.16 -9.84
CA PHE A 70 -2.66 -0.84 -9.49
C PHE A 70 -2.20 -1.76 -8.36
N LEU A 71 -1.20 -2.59 -8.64
CA LEU A 71 -0.56 -3.45 -7.64
C LEU A 71 0.63 -2.72 -7.03
N GLU A 72 0.44 -2.08 -5.88
CA GLU A 72 1.52 -1.44 -5.14
C GLU A 72 2.45 -2.50 -4.55
N ILE A 73 3.77 -2.35 -4.79
CA ILE A 73 4.80 -3.27 -4.33
C ILE A 73 5.44 -2.69 -3.07
N SER A 74 5.56 -3.53 -2.05
CA SER A 74 6.22 -3.20 -0.77
C SER A 74 5.72 -1.89 -0.12
N PRO A 75 4.41 -1.68 0.02
CA PRO A 75 3.87 -0.47 0.64
C PRO A 75 4.30 -0.30 2.10
N LEU A 76 4.68 -1.38 2.78
CA LEU A 76 5.19 -1.38 4.16
C LEU A 76 6.71 -1.32 4.26
N ALA A 77 7.40 -0.91 3.20
CA ALA A 77 8.85 -0.71 3.26
C ALA A 77 9.21 0.24 4.41
N ALA A 78 10.33 -0.05 5.08
CA ALA A 78 10.80 0.64 6.28
C ALA A 78 9.95 0.44 7.56
N TRP A 79 8.94 -0.42 7.55
CA TRP A 79 8.22 -0.77 8.77
C TRP A 79 9.18 -1.24 9.88
N ARG A 80 8.95 -0.82 11.12
CA ARG A 80 9.83 -1.05 12.29
C ARG A 80 11.24 -0.46 12.15
N SER A 81 11.41 0.51 11.28
CA SER A 81 12.65 1.30 11.20
C SER A 81 12.41 2.73 11.71
N PRO A 82 13.45 3.56 11.86
CA PRO A 82 13.31 4.98 12.20
C PRO A 82 12.68 5.84 11.09
N PHE A 83 12.39 5.25 9.95
CA PHE A 83 11.84 5.95 8.79
C PHE A 83 10.33 5.75 8.68
N ALA A 84 9.65 6.68 8.02
CA ALA A 84 8.23 6.55 7.73
C ALA A 84 7.96 5.31 6.85
N ILE A 85 6.85 4.64 7.10
CA ILE A 85 6.38 3.51 6.30
C ILE A 85 6.24 3.95 4.84
N GLY A 86 6.66 3.09 3.91
CA GLY A 86 6.68 3.39 2.47
C GLY A 86 7.95 4.10 2.00
N SER A 87 8.86 4.48 2.91
CA SER A 87 10.19 5.06 2.60
C SER A 87 10.18 6.28 1.68
N GLY A 88 9.03 6.91 1.43
CA GLY A 88 8.89 8.03 0.52
C GLY A 88 8.86 7.65 -0.97
N PHE A 89 8.62 6.38 -1.27
CA PHE A 89 8.44 5.89 -2.63
C PHE A 89 7.14 5.11 -2.77
N VAL A 90 6.50 5.25 -3.91
CA VAL A 90 5.39 4.39 -4.35
C VAL A 90 5.86 3.66 -5.60
N VAL A 91 5.89 2.35 -5.53
CA VAL A 91 6.28 1.47 -6.64
C VAL A 91 5.16 0.49 -6.89
N GLY A 92 4.84 0.23 -8.13
CA GLY A 92 3.81 -0.75 -8.45
C GLY A 92 3.73 -1.10 -9.91
N ILE A 93 2.85 -2.03 -10.20
CA ILE A 93 2.51 -2.48 -11.56
C ILE A 93 1.12 -1.97 -11.88
N GLY A 94 0.97 -1.34 -13.02
CA GLY A 94 -0.30 -0.84 -13.52
C GLY A 94 -0.34 -0.84 -15.03
N THR A 95 -1.50 -0.56 -15.59
CA THR A 95 -1.72 -0.55 -17.04
C THR A 95 -1.85 0.89 -17.55
N ARG A 96 -1.10 1.23 -18.60
CA ARG A 96 -1.18 2.49 -19.33
C ARG A 96 -1.33 2.23 -20.82
N GLU A 97 -2.42 2.73 -21.42
CA GLU A 97 -2.73 2.52 -22.85
C GLU A 97 -2.73 1.03 -23.24
N GLY A 98 -3.28 0.18 -22.34
CA GLY A 98 -3.34 -1.27 -22.54
C GLY A 98 -2.02 -2.02 -22.31
N VAL A 99 -0.96 -1.33 -21.89
CA VAL A 99 0.36 -1.94 -21.65
C VAL A 99 0.64 -2.00 -20.16
N GLU A 100 1.03 -3.17 -19.66
CA GLU A 100 1.52 -3.31 -18.31
C GLU A 100 2.89 -2.65 -18.14
N CYS A 101 3.03 -1.83 -17.12
CA CYS A 101 4.28 -1.13 -16.83
C CYS A 101 4.56 -1.05 -15.33
N VAL A 102 5.82 -0.97 -14.98
CA VAL A 102 6.27 -0.64 -13.63
C VAL A 102 6.28 0.87 -13.49
N ILE A 103 5.60 1.35 -12.45
CA ILE A 103 5.53 2.76 -12.11
C ILE A 103 6.29 2.98 -10.81
N LEU A 104 7.18 3.96 -10.80
CA LEU A 104 7.91 4.40 -9.62
C LEU A 104 7.67 5.88 -9.42
N GLY A 105 7.19 6.26 -8.26
CA GLY A 105 6.96 7.64 -7.89
C GLY A 105 7.60 7.97 -6.54
N HIS A 106 8.21 9.16 -6.46
CA HIS A 106 8.71 9.70 -5.21
C HIS A 106 7.60 10.46 -4.48
N ASP A 107 7.42 10.18 -3.19
CA ASP A 107 6.46 10.90 -2.35
C ASP A 107 7.12 12.08 -1.63
N PRO A 108 6.93 13.30 -2.13
CA PRO A 108 7.54 14.48 -1.53
C PRO A 108 6.91 14.87 -0.18
N SER A 109 5.78 14.26 0.22
CA SER A 109 5.18 14.48 1.52
C SER A 109 5.98 13.80 2.64
N VAL A 110 6.57 12.63 2.35
CA VAL A 110 7.40 11.89 3.31
C VAL A 110 8.81 12.46 3.35
N ARG A 111 9.40 12.78 2.21
CA ARG A 111 10.75 13.31 2.13
C ARG A 111 10.92 14.22 0.93
N ALA A 112 11.24 15.48 1.18
CA ALA A 112 11.59 16.43 0.12
C ALA A 112 13.08 16.30 -0.20
N GLY A 113 13.40 15.73 -1.36
CA GLY A 113 14.77 15.72 -1.91
C GLY A 113 15.37 14.33 -2.13
N PRO A 114 16.40 14.25 -3.01
CA PRO A 114 17.07 13.01 -3.33
C PRO A 114 17.80 12.43 -2.12
N PHE A 115 18.08 11.15 -2.21
CA PHE A 115 18.80 10.35 -1.22
C PHE A 115 19.83 11.16 -0.42
N LYS A 116 19.55 11.41 0.87
CA LYS A 116 20.64 11.69 1.78
C LYS A 116 21.24 10.35 2.19
N ASN A 117 22.53 10.25 2.02
CA ASN A 117 23.35 9.08 2.32
C ASN A 117 22.90 8.39 3.62
N PHE A 118 22.74 7.08 3.49
CA PHE A 118 22.63 6.17 4.63
C PHE A 118 23.96 6.12 5.37
#